data_fbce82221ed7f70ab0925e157e46eb09
#
_entry.id   fbce82221ed7f70ab0925e157e46eb09
#
_cell.length_a   1.000
_cell.length_b   1.000
_cell.length_c   1.000
_cell.angle_alpha   90.00
_cell.angle_beta   90.00
_cell.angle_gamma   90.00
#
_symmetry.space_group_name_H-M   'P 1'
#
loop_
_entity.id
_entity.type
_entity.pdbx_description
1 polymer ?
#
loop_
_entity_poly.entity_id
_entity_poly.type
_entity_poly.pdbx_seq_one_letter_code
_entity_poly.pdbx_strand_id
1 'polypeptide(L)'
;MTADAQRILVVEDDKPLRSTLVATLKAEGYAPLEAGSVTASQQRLSERSVDLIVLDLGLPDQDGMNLLAALRNAKDLTPIVVLTARDNEASKVLALDLGADDYVTKPFGVAELLARIRSALRHGVQLRGAMPIVHVGDVEIDLAARRVLKAGSEIKLSRKEFDLLATLAADVGQPVAHERLLEQVWGSPDADIRYLRVYIGQVRDKIEDNPQAPRLIVSTPGFGYTLRQ
;
A
#
# COMPACT_ATOMS: atom_id res chain seq x y z
N MET A 1 -8.85 26.02 -6.75
CA MET A 1 -8.54 24.93 -7.69
C MET A 1 -9.03 23.65 -7.02
N THR A 2 -10.11 23.06 -7.52
CA THR A 2 -10.66 21.79 -7.02
C THR A 2 -9.61 20.72 -7.30
N ALA A 3 -9.15 20.03 -6.23
CA ALA A 3 -8.31 18.85 -6.37
C ALA A 3 -8.99 17.88 -7.34
N ASP A 4 -8.26 17.45 -8.38
CA ASP A 4 -8.79 16.50 -9.37
C ASP A 4 -9.16 15.20 -8.62
N ALA A 5 -10.39 14.73 -8.75
CA ALA A 5 -10.90 13.58 -8.01
C ALA A 5 -10.10 12.33 -8.40
N GLN A 6 -9.60 11.57 -7.41
CA GLN A 6 -8.80 10.37 -7.66
C GLN A 6 -9.61 9.33 -8.43
N ARG A 7 -9.01 8.79 -9.49
CA ARG A 7 -9.62 7.82 -10.41
C ARG A 7 -9.39 6.40 -9.91
N ILE A 8 -10.48 5.69 -9.66
CA ILE A 8 -10.45 4.29 -9.21
C ILE A 8 -11.06 3.40 -10.28
N LEU A 9 -10.29 2.47 -10.84
CA LEU A 9 -10.81 1.48 -11.76
C LEU A 9 -11.38 0.30 -10.98
N VAL A 10 -12.67 0.03 -11.14
CA VAL A 10 -13.36 -1.14 -10.58
C VAL A 10 -13.47 -2.21 -11.66
N VAL A 11 -12.78 -3.35 -11.45
CA VAL A 11 -12.78 -4.51 -12.35
C VAL A 11 -13.54 -5.64 -11.66
N GLU A 12 -14.79 -5.84 -12.06
CA GLU A 12 -15.73 -6.77 -11.43
C GLU A 12 -16.74 -7.21 -12.50
N ASP A 13 -16.97 -8.51 -12.65
CA ASP A 13 -17.90 -9.03 -13.66
C ASP A 13 -19.36 -8.94 -13.20
N ASP A 14 -19.64 -9.13 -11.91
CA ASP A 14 -20.98 -8.97 -11.34
C ASP A 14 -21.47 -7.53 -11.47
N LYS A 15 -22.37 -7.29 -12.43
CA LYS A 15 -22.86 -5.94 -12.74
C LYS A 15 -23.56 -5.26 -11.55
N PRO A 16 -24.44 -5.90 -10.77
CA PRO A 16 -25.02 -5.34 -9.55
C PRO A 16 -23.98 -4.88 -8.55
N LEU A 17 -22.99 -5.74 -8.23
CA LEU A 17 -21.91 -5.40 -7.30
C LEU A 17 -21.05 -4.26 -7.84
N ARG A 18 -20.63 -4.33 -9.10
CA ARG A 18 -19.87 -3.27 -9.77
C ARG A 18 -20.59 -1.92 -9.71
N SER A 19 -21.90 -1.90 -10.03
CA SER A 19 -22.69 -0.66 -9.97
C SER A 19 -22.78 -0.10 -8.56
N THR A 20 -22.91 -0.96 -7.55
CA THR A 20 -22.94 -0.56 -6.13
C THR A 20 -21.60 0.05 -5.72
N LEU A 21 -20.48 -0.56 -6.09
CA LEU A 21 -19.14 -0.05 -5.81
C LEU A 21 -18.91 1.32 -6.47
N VAL A 22 -19.28 1.45 -7.74
CA VAL A 22 -19.19 2.71 -8.48
C VAL A 22 -20.01 3.81 -7.81
N ALA A 23 -21.26 3.53 -7.43
CA ALA A 23 -22.12 4.49 -6.73
C ALA A 23 -21.52 4.91 -5.39
N THR A 24 -21.01 3.95 -4.61
CA THR A 24 -20.36 4.20 -3.32
C THR A 24 -19.12 5.07 -3.48
N LEU A 25 -18.23 4.74 -4.42
CA LEU A 25 -17.00 5.50 -4.65
C LEU A 25 -17.31 6.94 -5.11
N LYS A 26 -18.35 7.13 -5.94
CA LYS A 26 -18.82 8.47 -6.33
C LYS A 26 -19.31 9.27 -5.13
N ALA A 27 -20.07 8.66 -4.22
CA ALA A 27 -20.55 9.29 -3.02
C ALA A 27 -19.41 9.75 -2.08
N GLU A 28 -18.29 9.00 -2.07
CA GLU A 28 -17.07 9.32 -1.33
C GLU A 28 -16.15 10.34 -2.06
N GLY A 29 -16.58 10.87 -3.21
CA GLY A 29 -15.85 11.92 -3.94
C GLY A 29 -14.77 11.41 -4.90
N TYR A 30 -14.69 10.11 -5.16
CA TYR A 30 -13.81 9.53 -6.16
C TYR A 30 -14.39 9.63 -7.58
N ALA A 31 -13.53 9.48 -8.61
CA ALA A 31 -13.89 9.36 -10.01
C ALA A 31 -13.78 7.90 -10.49
N PRO A 32 -14.76 7.03 -10.22
CA PRO A 32 -14.66 5.62 -10.57
C PRO A 32 -14.82 5.40 -12.08
N LEU A 33 -14.00 4.50 -12.62
CA LEU A 33 -14.10 3.88 -13.93
C LEU A 33 -14.51 2.42 -13.72
N GLU A 34 -15.20 1.82 -14.70
CA GLU A 34 -15.68 0.45 -14.59
C GLU A 34 -15.22 -0.44 -15.75
N ALA A 35 -14.93 -1.69 -15.44
CA ALA A 35 -14.66 -2.76 -16.40
C ALA A 35 -15.26 -4.07 -15.90
N GLY A 36 -15.83 -4.87 -16.79
CA GLY A 36 -16.43 -6.18 -16.47
C GLY A 36 -15.54 -7.37 -16.83
N SER A 37 -14.29 -7.12 -17.28
CA SER A 37 -13.36 -8.15 -17.73
C SER A 37 -11.91 -7.61 -17.73
N VAL A 38 -10.93 -8.51 -17.84
CA VAL A 38 -9.52 -8.12 -18.02
C VAL A 38 -9.34 -7.30 -19.30
N THR A 39 -9.91 -7.73 -20.41
CA THR A 39 -9.81 -7.02 -21.69
C THR A 39 -10.37 -5.60 -21.61
N ALA A 40 -11.55 -5.43 -20.99
CA ALA A 40 -12.14 -4.11 -20.77
C ALA A 40 -11.28 -3.24 -19.83
N SER A 41 -10.67 -3.82 -18.82
CA SER A 41 -9.78 -3.09 -17.91
C SER A 41 -8.52 -2.59 -18.60
N GLN A 42 -7.89 -3.41 -19.44
CA GLN A 42 -6.71 -3.03 -20.23
C GLN A 42 -7.03 -1.86 -21.18
N GLN A 43 -8.20 -1.88 -21.81
CA GLN A 43 -8.66 -0.76 -22.64
C GLN A 43 -8.78 0.52 -21.79
N ARG A 44 -9.40 0.47 -20.60
CA ARG A 44 -9.51 1.64 -19.72
C ARG A 44 -8.15 2.19 -19.29
N LEU A 45 -7.21 1.29 -18.96
CA LEU A 45 -5.85 1.65 -18.55
C LEU A 45 -5.05 2.29 -19.70
N SER A 46 -5.29 1.88 -20.96
CA SER A 46 -4.67 2.51 -22.13
C SER A 46 -5.22 3.91 -22.45
N GLU A 47 -6.49 4.16 -22.12
CA GLU A 47 -7.15 5.44 -22.38
C GLU A 47 -6.83 6.51 -21.33
N ARG A 48 -6.66 6.10 -20.06
CA ARG A 48 -6.49 7.02 -18.92
C ARG A 48 -5.65 6.42 -17.80
N SER A 49 -4.84 7.26 -17.19
CA SER A 49 -4.18 6.91 -15.92
C SER A 49 -5.22 6.77 -14.80
N VAL A 50 -5.03 5.79 -13.93
CA VAL A 50 -5.83 5.57 -12.71
C VAL A 50 -4.94 5.66 -11.48
N ASP A 51 -5.54 6.00 -10.34
CA ASP A 51 -4.82 6.15 -9.08
C ASP A 51 -4.87 4.88 -8.23
N LEU A 52 -5.85 4.01 -8.48
CA LEU A 52 -6.02 2.72 -7.81
C LEU A 52 -6.88 1.78 -8.66
N ILE A 53 -6.63 0.48 -8.56
CA ILE A 53 -7.45 -0.58 -9.15
C ILE A 53 -8.07 -1.42 -8.03
N VAL A 54 -9.40 -1.59 -8.05
CA VAL A 54 -10.12 -2.62 -7.29
C VAL A 54 -10.34 -3.78 -8.24
N LEU A 55 -9.79 -4.96 -7.96
CA LEU A 55 -9.69 -6.06 -8.91
C LEU A 55 -10.32 -7.34 -8.37
N ASP A 56 -11.38 -7.83 -9.00
CA ASP A 56 -11.80 -9.22 -8.81
C ASP A 56 -10.86 -10.18 -9.57
N LEU A 57 -10.60 -11.33 -8.97
CA LEU A 57 -9.81 -12.39 -9.60
C LEU A 57 -10.67 -13.30 -10.49
N GLY A 58 -11.97 -13.44 -10.18
CA GLY A 58 -12.90 -14.33 -10.86
C GLY A 58 -13.53 -13.74 -12.13
N LEU A 59 -12.74 -13.19 -13.04
CA LEU A 59 -13.25 -12.55 -14.25
C LEU A 59 -13.56 -13.57 -15.36
N PRO A 60 -14.51 -13.26 -16.27
CA PRO A 60 -15.04 -14.26 -17.22
C PRO A 60 -14.09 -14.59 -18.38
N ASP A 61 -13.18 -13.67 -18.73
CA ASP A 61 -12.26 -13.82 -19.86
C ASP A 61 -10.89 -14.35 -19.46
N GLN A 62 -10.37 -13.92 -18.30
CA GLN A 62 -9.07 -14.33 -17.77
C GLN A 62 -9.05 -14.22 -16.26
N ASP A 63 -8.13 -14.96 -15.59
CA ASP A 63 -7.88 -14.78 -14.17
C ASP A 63 -7.31 -13.39 -13.88
N GLY A 64 -7.90 -12.66 -12.93
CA GLY A 64 -7.42 -11.34 -12.52
C GLY A 64 -5.97 -11.33 -12.03
N MET A 65 -5.44 -12.47 -11.56
CA MET A 65 -4.01 -12.63 -11.25
C MET A 65 -3.11 -12.35 -12.46
N ASN A 66 -3.57 -12.68 -13.68
CA ASN A 66 -2.80 -12.41 -14.89
C ASN A 66 -2.70 -10.90 -15.17
N LEU A 67 -3.77 -10.14 -14.90
CA LEU A 67 -3.75 -8.69 -15.01
C LEU A 67 -2.78 -8.09 -13.97
N LEU A 68 -2.86 -8.53 -12.71
CA LEU A 68 -1.94 -8.10 -11.65
C LEU A 68 -0.48 -8.35 -12.05
N ALA A 69 -0.15 -9.58 -12.47
CA ALA A 69 1.19 -9.95 -12.90
C ALA A 69 1.66 -9.11 -14.11
N ALA A 70 0.79 -8.90 -15.10
CA ALA A 70 1.12 -8.10 -16.28
C ALA A 70 1.45 -6.65 -15.93
N LEU A 71 0.68 -6.02 -15.04
CA LEU A 71 0.94 -4.66 -14.57
C LEU A 71 2.27 -4.57 -13.83
N ARG A 72 2.56 -5.49 -12.91
CA ARG A 72 3.83 -5.50 -12.17
C ARG A 72 5.04 -5.80 -13.05
N ASN A 73 4.91 -6.69 -14.04
CA ASN A 73 5.95 -6.94 -15.05
C ASN A 73 6.22 -5.70 -15.92
N ALA A 74 5.20 -4.89 -16.21
CA ALA A 74 5.33 -3.61 -16.88
C ALA A 74 5.86 -2.49 -15.96
N LYS A 75 6.21 -2.80 -14.70
CA LYS A 75 6.63 -1.83 -13.66
C LYS A 75 5.57 -0.76 -13.36
N ASP A 76 4.30 -1.08 -13.62
CA ASP A 76 3.20 -0.23 -13.20
C ASP A 76 2.98 -0.41 -11.69
N LEU A 77 3.19 0.68 -10.94
CA LEU A 77 3.08 0.76 -9.48
C LEU A 77 1.70 1.25 -9.03
N THR A 78 0.72 1.30 -9.92
CA THR A 78 -0.65 1.63 -9.55
C THR A 78 -1.13 0.69 -8.44
N PRO A 79 -1.59 1.22 -7.30
CA PRO A 79 -2.09 0.41 -6.20
C PRO A 79 -3.23 -0.50 -6.62
N ILE A 80 -3.20 -1.77 -6.17
CA ILE A 80 -4.21 -2.77 -6.49
C ILE A 80 -4.76 -3.38 -5.21
N VAL A 81 -6.06 -3.19 -4.97
CA VAL A 81 -6.81 -3.86 -3.91
C VAL A 81 -7.58 -5.01 -4.54
N VAL A 82 -7.21 -6.24 -4.18
CA VAL A 82 -7.86 -7.46 -4.70
C VAL A 82 -9.16 -7.72 -3.94
N LEU A 83 -10.23 -7.99 -4.69
CA LEU A 83 -11.57 -8.26 -4.21
C LEU A 83 -12.00 -9.62 -4.74
N THR A 84 -12.17 -10.66 -3.91
CA THR A 84 -12.45 -12.01 -4.43
C THR A 84 -13.20 -12.91 -3.46
N ALA A 85 -13.94 -13.87 -4.00
CA ALA A 85 -14.57 -14.95 -3.26
C ALA A 85 -13.60 -16.10 -2.89
N ARG A 86 -12.36 -16.07 -3.39
CA ARG A 86 -11.35 -17.09 -3.08
C ARG A 86 -10.85 -16.88 -1.64
N ASP A 87 -11.35 -17.69 -0.72
CA ASP A 87 -11.05 -17.60 0.72
C ASP A 87 -9.91 -18.53 1.17
N ASN A 88 -9.13 -19.11 0.25
CA ASN A 88 -7.98 -19.90 0.63
C ASN A 88 -6.73 -19.02 0.86
N GLU A 89 -5.99 -19.38 1.88
CA GLU A 89 -4.78 -18.66 2.31
C GLU A 89 -3.72 -18.60 1.18
N ALA A 90 -3.59 -19.68 0.40
CA ALA A 90 -2.65 -19.74 -0.71
C ALA A 90 -2.93 -18.69 -1.79
N SER A 91 -4.19 -18.43 -2.15
CA SER A 91 -4.55 -17.38 -3.11
C SER A 91 -4.28 -15.98 -2.56
N LYS A 92 -4.49 -15.77 -1.26
CA LYS A 92 -4.17 -14.49 -0.58
C LYS A 92 -2.68 -14.22 -0.61
N VAL A 93 -1.88 -15.20 -0.21
CA VAL A 93 -0.42 -15.10 -0.22
C VAL A 93 0.08 -14.85 -1.65
N LEU A 94 -0.40 -15.62 -2.63
CA LEU A 94 0.01 -15.46 -4.03
C LEU A 94 -0.31 -14.06 -4.58
N ALA A 95 -1.51 -13.52 -4.30
CA ALA A 95 -1.86 -12.16 -4.75
C ALA A 95 -0.93 -11.10 -4.15
N LEU A 96 -0.61 -11.21 -2.86
CA LEU A 96 0.30 -10.28 -2.18
C LEU A 96 1.74 -10.43 -2.67
N ASP A 97 2.21 -11.65 -2.89
CA ASP A 97 3.54 -11.94 -3.44
C ASP A 97 3.70 -11.42 -4.88
N LEU A 98 2.63 -11.46 -5.68
CA LEU A 98 2.58 -10.88 -7.01
C LEU A 98 2.51 -9.34 -6.99
N GLY A 99 2.39 -8.72 -5.82
CA GLY A 99 2.43 -7.27 -5.64
C GLY A 99 1.07 -6.59 -5.52
N ALA A 100 0.01 -7.29 -5.11
CA ALA A 100 -1.21 -6.64 -4.66
C ALA A 100 -0.93 -5.84 -3.37
N ASP A 101 -1.49 -4.64 -3.26
CA ASP A 101 -1.28 -3.77 -2.09
C ASP A 101 -2.18 -4.17 -0.92
N ASP A 102 -3.35 -4.71 -1.20
CA ASP A 102 -4.25 -5.25 -0.18
C ASP A 102 -5.21 -6.29 -0.78
N TYR A 103 -5.93 -6.99 0.10
CA TYR A 103 -6.80 -8.10 -0.25
C TYR A 103 -8.05 -8.08 0.62
N VAL A 104 -9.21 -8.21 0.00
CA VAL A 104 -10.53 -8.26 0.66
C VAL A 104 -11.32 -9.47 0.20
N THR A 105 -11.83 -10.26 1.14
CA THR A 105 -12.68 -11.42 0.84
C THR A 105 -14.15 -11.04 0.72
N LYS A 106 -14.83 -11.57 -0.28
CA LYS A 106 -16.29 -11.50 -0.40
C LYS A 106 -16.95 -12.57 0.52
N PRO A 107 -18.01 -12.23 1.29
CA PRO A 107 -18.65 -10.93 1.42
C PRO A 107 -17.86 -9.97 2.32
N PHE A 108 -17.88 -8.67 2.01
CA PHE A 108 -17.15 -7.63 2.73
C PHE A 108 -18.07 -6.46 3.12
N GLY A 109 -17.66 -5.74 4.14
CA GLY A 109 -18.30 -4.47 4.52
C GLY A 109 -17.80 -3.32 3.64
N VAL A 110 -18.71 -2.44 3.21
CA VAL A 110 -18.35 -1.25 2.43
C VAL A 110 -17.32 -0.38 3.14
N ALA A 111 -17.48 -0.19 4.46
CA ALA A 111 -16.55 0.61 5.28
C ALA A 111 -15.13 -0.01 5.31
N GLU A 112 -15.03 -1.35 5.33
CA GLU A 112 -13.75 -2.06 5.26
C GLU A 112 -13.06 -1.81 3.93
N LEU A 113 -13.78 -1.99 2.82
CA LEU A 113 -13.22 -1.75 1.48
C LEU A 113 -12.74 -0.31 1.32
N LEU A 114 -13.54 0.67 1.73
CA LEU A 114 -13.16 2.08 1.68
C LEU A 114 -11.92 2.40 2.52
N ALA A 115 -11.78 1.78 3.70
CA ALA A 115 -10.59 1.95 4.52
C ALA A 115 -9.33 1.40 3.83
N ARG A 116 -9.42 0.25 3.16
CA ARG A 116 -8.32 -0.35 2.41
C ARG A 116 -7.97 0.46 1.16
N ILE A 117 -8.96 0.97 0.43
CA ILE A 117 -8.76 1.88 -0.70
C ILE A 117 -8.01 3.13 -0.25
N ARG A 118 -8.44 3.79 0.84
CA ARG A 118 -7.74 4.96 1.39
C ARG A 118 -6.30 4.61 1.78
N SER A 119 -6.07 3.44 2.37
CA SER A 119 -4.73 2.98 2.73
C SER A 119 -3.84 2.78 1.49
N ALA A 120 -4.34 2.09 0.47
CA ALA A 120 -3.61 1.83 -0.75
C ALA A 120 -3.32 3.12 -1.55
N LEU A 121 -4.28 4.05 -1.61
CA LEU A 121 -4.07 5.37 -2.25
C LEU A 121 -2.98 6.20 -1.56
N ARG A 122 -2.94 6.21 -0.22
CA ARG A 122 -1.88 6.90 0.52
C ARG A 122 -0.49 6.35 0.17
N HIS A 123 -0.35 5.03 0.12
CA HIS A 123 0.90 4.38 -0.29
C HIS A 123 1.27 4.73 -1.73
N GLY A 124 0.31 4.72 -2.65
CA GLY A 124 0.54 5.05 -4.07
C GLY A 124 0.98 6.50 -4.30
N VAL A 125 0.46 7.46 -3.54
CA VAL A 125 0.89 8.87 -3.60
C VAL A 125 2.32 9.03 -3.10
N GLN A 126 2.69 8.32 -2.04
CA GLN A 126 4.06 8.31 -1.52
C GLN A 126 5.05 7.73 -2.53
N LEU A 127 4.67 6.69 -3.27
CA LEU A 127 5.51 6.07 -4.30
C LEU A 127 5.67 6.94 -5.57
N ARG A 128 4.69 7.78 -5.90
CA ARG A 128 4.73 8.66 -7.10
C ARG A 128 5.50 9.96 -6.88
N GLY A 129 5.68 10.40 -5.65
CA GLY A 129 6.34 11.67 -5.29
C GLY A 129 7.69 11.52 -4.58
N ALA A 130 8.03 10.33 -4.10
CA ALA A 130 9.31 10.04 -3.45
C ALA A 130 10.26 9.36 -4.43
N MET A 131 11.56 9.61 -4.28
CA MET A 131 12.59 8.78 -4.94
C MET A 131 12.29 7.32 -4.58
N PRO A 132 12.21 6.41 -5.58
CA PRO A 132 11.81 5.02 -5.31
C PRO A 132 12.78 4.30 -4.37
N ILE A 133 14.00 4.81 -4.26
CA ILE A 133 15.05 4.31 -3.38
C ILE A 133 15.52 5.45 -2.46
N VAL A 134 15.42 5.22 -1.16
CA VAL A 134 15.88 6.13 -0.12
C VAL A 134 17.15 5.57 0.51
N HIS A 135 18.21 6.36 0.52
CA HIS A 135 19.48 5.98 1.17
C HIS A 135 19.62 6.70 2.51
N VAL A 136 19.91 5.95 3.56
CA VAL A 136 20.09 6.45 4.92
C VAL A 136 21.28 5.72 5.56
N GLY A 137 22.44 6.37 5.63
CA GLY A 137 23.67 5.71 6.00
C GLY A 137 24.02 4.59 5.00
N ASP A 138 24.22 3.38 5.51
CA ASP A 138 24.46 2.16 4.72
C ASP A 138 23.19 1.36 4.40
N VAL A 139 22.02 1.94 4.73
CA VAL A 139 20.71 1.32 4.47
C VAL A 139 20.09 1.91 3.21
N GLU A 140 19.72 1.04 2.28
CA GLU A 140 18.96 1.33 1.08
C GLU A 140 17.53 0.81 1.25
N ILE A 141 16.54 1.68 1.09
CA ILE A 141 15.11 1.37 1.23
C ILE A 141 14.46 1.52 -0.13
N ASP A 142 14.19 0.42 -0.81
CA ASP A 142 13.43 0.39 -2.05
C ASP A 142 11.93 0.34 -1.71
N LEU A 143 11.28 1.49 -1.77
CA LEU A 143 9.87 1.65 -1.45
C LEU A 143 8.96 0.94 -2.47
N ALA A 144 9.40 0.86 -3.73
CA ALA A 144 8.66 0.24 -4.81
C ALA A 144 8.71 -1.30 -4.74
N ALA A 145 9.93 -1.85 -4.59
CA ALA A 145 10.13 -3.29 -4.45
C ALA A 145 9.84 -3.82 -3.03
N ARG A 146 9.51 -2.94 -2.06
CA ARG A 146 9.33 -3.25 -0.64
C ARG A 146 10.54 -4.02 -0.05
N ARG A 147 11.74 -3.61 -0.42
CA ARG A 147 12.99 -4.28 -0.06
C ARG A 147 13.91 -3.32 0.68
N VAL A 148 14.64 -3.85 1.65
CA VAL A 148 15.65 -3.09 2.41
C VAL A 148 16.97 -3.82 2.32
N LEU A 149 18.03 -3.10 1.99
CA LEU A 149 19.40 -3.60 2.00
C LEU A 149 20.19 -2.82 3.08
N LYS A 150 21.07 -3.49 3.80
CA LYS A 150 22.09 -2.86 4.66
C LYS A 150 23.46 -3.34 4.21
N ALA A 151 24.34 -2.42 3.88
CA ALA A 151 25.66 -2.71 3.32
C ALA A 151 25.58 -3.71 2.14
N GLY A 152 24.58 -3.58 1.27
CA GLY A 152 24.33 -4.45 0.10
C GLY A 152 23.69 -5.81 0.41
N SER A 153 23.44 -6.14 1.68
CA SER A 153 22.79 -7.40 2.08
C SER A 153 21.31 -7.18 2.41
N GLU A 154 20.44 -8.03 1.88
CA GLU A 154 19.00 -7.89 2.08
C GLU A 154 18.59 -8.18 3.52
N ILE A 155 17.79 -7.28 4.08
CA ILE A 155 17.19 -7.39 5.42
C ILE A 155 15.73 -7.78 5.28
N LYS A 156 15.33 -8.89 5.91
CA LYS A 156 13.93 -9.30 5.94
C LYS A 156 13.16 -8.52 7.01
N LEU A 157 12.26 -7.66 6.55
CA LEU A 157 11.28 -6.98 7.38
C LEU A 157 9.91 -7.66 7.23
N SER A 158 9.15 -7.74 8.33
CA SER A 158 7.72 -8.05 8.26
C SER A 158 6.98 -6.89 7.60
N ARG A 159 5.74 -7.13 7.14
CA ARG A 159 4.92 -6.10 6.50
C ARG A 159 4.83 -4.82 7.34
N LYS A 160 4.51 -4.93 8.63
CA LYS A 160 4.38 -3.77 9.52
C LYS A 160 5.70 -3.06 9.80
N GLU A 161 6.81 -3.80 9.91
CA GLU A 161 8.14 -3.20 10.04
C GLU A 161 8.51 -2.40 8.80
N PHE A 162 8.22 -2.94 7.61
CA PHE A 162 8.45 -2.23 6.37
C PHE A 162 7.56 -1.00 6.24
N ASP A 163 6.24 -1.12 6.51
CA ASP A 163 5.29 0.00 6.43
C ASP A 163 5.69 1.14 7.37
N LEU A 164 6.17 0.81 8.57
CA LEU A 164 6.71 1.77 9.52
C LEU A 164 7.95 2.48 9.00
N LEU A 165 8.92 1.71 8.48
CA LEU A 165 10.15 2.28 7.90
C LEU A 165 9.85 3.11 6.65
N ALA A 166 8.96 2.67 5.78
CA ALA A 166 8.53 3.40 4.59
C ALA A 166 7.84 4.72 4.94
N THR A 167 7.00 4.74 6.00
CA THR A 167 6.37 5.97 6.48
C THR A 167 7.40 7.00 6.96
N LEU A 168 8.44 6.55 7.66
CA LEU A 168 9.55 7.41 8.08
C LEU A 168 10.43 7.85 6.90
N ALA A 169 10.64 6.97 5.92
CA ALA A 169 11.45 7.21 4.73
C ALA A 169 10.79 8.22 3.75
N ALA A 170 9.46 8.36 3.79
CA ALA A 170 8.76 9.39 3.01
C ALA A 170 9.11 10.82 3.47
N ASP A 171 9.48 11.00 4.74
CA ASP A 171 9.79 12.30 5.36
C ASP A 171 11.19 12.28 6.01
N VAL A 172 12.22 11.80 5.29
CA VAL A 172 13.60 11.74 5.80
C VAL A 172 14.05 13.09 6.34
N GLY A 173 14.64 13.07 7.54
CA GLY A 173 15.11 14.27 8.23
C GLY A 173 14.01 15.04 8.97
N GLN A 174 12.73 14.73 8.75
CA GLN A 174 11.62 15.38 9.43
C GLN A 174 11.02 14.47 10.52
N PRO A 175 10.57 15.03 11.65
CA PRO A 175 9.89 14.26 12.67
C PRO A 175 8.47 13.86 12.23
N VAL A 176 8.14 12.57 12.34
CA VAL A 176 6.81 12.02 12.06
C VAL A 176 6.09 11.74 13.38
N ALA A 177 4.89 12.30 13.54
CA ALA A 177 4.11 12.19 14.78
C ALA A 177 3.66 10.74 15.07
N HIS A 178 3.50 10.40 16.36
CA HIS A 178 3.04 9.08 16.78
C HIS A 178 1.70 8.71 16.16
N GLU A 179 0.72 9.63 16.17
CA GLU A 179 -0.62 9.45 15.62
C GLU A 179 -0.57 9.10 14.13
N ARG A 180 0.28 9.79 13.36
CA ARG A 180 0.47 9.53 11.95
C ARG A 180 1.09 8.16 11.70
N LEU A 181 2.08 7.74 12.48
CA LEU A 181 2.68 6.40 12.40
C LEU A 181 1.67 5.31 12.74
N LEU A 182 0.88 5.52 13.80
CA LEU A 182 -0.16 4.58 14.22
C LEU A 182 -1.26 4.47 13.14
N GLU A 183 -1.73 5.58 12.63
CA GLU A 183 -2.74 5.60 11.55
C GLU A 183 -2.24 4.89 10.30
N GLN A 184 -1.00 5.17 9.85
CA GLN A 184 -0.45 4.60 8.62
C GLN A 184 -0.23 3.08 8.72
N VAL A 185 0.25 2.58 9.87
CA VAL A 185 0.66 1.17 10.02
C VAL A 185 -0.45 0.29 10.61
N TRP A 186 -1.34 0.86 11.46
CA TRP A 186 -2.41 0.10 12.12
C TRP A 186 -3.82 0.55 11.71
N GLY A 187 -3.94 1.63 10.94
CA GLY A 187 -5.23 2.12 10.44
C GLY A 187 -6.04 2.93 11.46
N SER A 188 -5.44 3.26 12.63
CA SER A 188 -6.07 4.07 13.66
C SER A 188 -5.04 4.92 14.39
N PRO A 189 -5.24 6.25 14.51
CA PRO A 189 -4.36 7.12 15.27
C PRO A 189 -4.42 6.83 16.79
N ASP A 190 -5.51 6.22 17.26
CA ASP A 190 -5.76 5.86 18.67
C ASP A 190 -5.24 4.45 19.02
N ALA A 191 -4.55 3.77 18.09
CA ALA A 191 -3.95 2.48 18.40
C ALA A 191 -2.90 2.61 19.52
N ASP A 192 -2.73 1.54 20.31
CA ASP A 192 -1.84 1.59 21.46
C ASP A 192 -0.39 1.88 21.07
N ILE A 193 0.15 2.98 21.54
CA ILE A 193 1.52 3.45 21.30
C ILE A 193 2.59 2.40 21.71
N ARG A 194 2.24 1.45 22.57
CA ARG A 194 3.15 0.34 22.95
C ARG A 194 3.49 -0.52 21.75
N TYR A 195 2.55 -0.75 20.83
CA TYR A 195 2.83 -1.46 19.57
C TYR A 195 3.85 -0.71 18.72
N LEU A 196 3.68 0.60 18.55
CA LEU A 196 4.63 1.41 17.80
C LEU A 196 6.04 1.29 18.38
N ARG A 197 6.19 1.39 19.70
CA ARG A 197 7.50 1.28 20.37
C ARG A 197 8.16 -0.10 20.17
N VAL A 198 7.39 -1.17 20.21
CA VAL A 198 7.88 -2.52 19.95
C VAL A 198 8.40 -2.64 18.53
N TYR A 199 7.62 -2.19 17.54
CA TYR A 199 8.02 -2.26 16.12
C TYR A 199 9.19 -1.35 15.79
N ILE A 200 9.29 -0.16 16.38
CA ILE A 200 10.48 0.69 16.28
C ILE A 200 11.71 -0.05 16.81
N GLY A 201 11.60 -0.74 17.95
CA GLY A 201 12.67 -1.59 18.49
C GLY A 201 13.10 -2.66 17.49
N GLN A 202 12.14 -3.43 16.97
CA GLN A 202 12.40 -4.50 16.00
C GLN A 202 13.05 -3.99 14.70
N VAL A 203 12.63 -2.83 14.19
CA VAL A 203 13.26 -2.22 13.02
C VAL A 203 14.68 -1.78 13.35
N ARG A 204 14.91 -1.12 14.50
CA ARG A 204 16.25 -0.74 14.94
C ARG A 204 17.18 -1.95 15.08
N ASP A 205 16.71 -3.05 15.66
CA ASP A 205 17.51 -4.28 15.79
C ASP A 205 18.04 -4.80 14.45
N LYS A 206 17.37 -4.46 13.37
CA LYS A 206 17.71 -4.91 12.01
C LYS A 206 18.54 -3.92 11.21
N ILE A 207 18.32 -2.60 11.38
CA ILE A 207 18.97 -1.59 10.53
C ILE A 207 20.05 -0.78 11.24
N GLU A 208 19.99 -0.63 12.56
CA GLU A 208 21.02 0.11 13.33
C GLU A 208 22.27 -0.74 13.57
N ASP A 209 23.42 -0.08 13.69
CA ASP A 209 24.64 -0.76 14.17
C ASP A 209 24.59 -1.00 15.68
N ASN A 210 23.97 -0.08 16.40
CA ASN A 210 23.71 -0.20 17.84
C ASN A 210 22.27 0.21 18.14
N PRO A 211 21.34 -0.74 18.30
CA PRO A 211 19.94 -0.46 18.59
C PRO A 211 19.69 0.31 19.90
N GLN A 212 20.61 0.19 20.87
CA GLN A 212 20.52 0.90 22.15
C GLN A 212 20.98 2.37 22.07
N ALA A 213 21.75 2.70 21.03
CA ALA A 213 22.16 4.07 20.71
C ALA A 213 21.85 4.38 19.24
N PRO A 214 20.56 4.42 18.86
CA PRO A 214 20.12 4.51 17.46
C PRO A 214 20.53 5.84 16.84
N ARG A 215 21.02 5.77 15.60
CA ARG A 215 21.43 6.92 14.80
C ARG A 215 20.48 7.19 13.62
N LEU A 216 19.92 6.14 13.06
CA LEU A 216 19.04 6.23 11.88
C LEU A 216 17.60 6.57 12.31
N ILE A 217 16.99 5.76 13.20
CA ILE A 217 15.66 6.06 13.72
C ILE A 217 15.78 6.69 15.10
N VAL A 218 15.65 8.01 15.18
CA VAL A 218 15.80 8.76 16.42
C VAL A 218 14.45 9.15 17.00
N SER A 219 14.29 9.02 18.32
CA SER A 219 13.08 9.47 19.00
C SER A 219 13.06 10.97 19.16
N THR A 220 11.93 11.61 18.83
CA THR A 220 11.61 13.00 19.15
C THR A 220 10.67 13.01 20.36
N PRO A 221 11.17 13.33 21.58
CA PRO A 221 10.40 13.20 22.81
C PRO A 221 9.05 13.92 22.75
N GLY A 222 7.97 13.24 23.13
CA GLY A 222 6.62 13.78 23.16
C GLY A 222 5.96 13.96 21.78
N PHE A 223 6.68 13.68 20.67
CA PHE A 223 6.16 13.90 19.32
C PHE A 223 6.11 12.62 18.48
N GLY A 224 7.26 11.94 18.27
CA GLY A 224 7.33 10.79 17.38
C GLY A 224 8.74 10.32 17.10
N TYR A 225 9.02 9.99 15.83
CA TYR A 225 10.30 9.47 15.37
C TYR A 225 10.76 10.17 14.09
N THR A 226 12.08 10.21 13.90
CA THR A 226 12.73 10.79 12.71
C THR A 226 13.68 9.77 12.12
N LEU A 227 13.59 9.51 10.81
CA LEU A 227 14.63 8.80 10.06
C LEU A 227 15.67 9.83 9.61
N ARG A 228 16.91 9.70 10.06
CA ARG A 228 18.02 10.62 9.76
C ARG A 228 18.91 10.07 8.67
N GLN A 229 19.42 10.96 7.81
CA GLN A 229 20.49 10.64 6.86
C GLN A 229 21.82 10.38 7.57
#